data_5139d370520eadc12024fba45d680f90
#
_entry.id   5139d370520eadc12024fba45d680f90
#
_cell.length_a   1.000
_cell.length_b   1.000
_cell.length_c   1.000
_cell.angle_alpha   90.00
_cell.angle_beta   90.00
_cell.angle_gamma   90.00
#
_symmetry.space_group_name_H-M   'P 1'
#
loop_
_entity.id
_entity.type
_entity.pdbx_description
1 polymer ?
#
loop_
_entity_poly.entity_id
_entity_poly.type
_entity_poly.pdbx_seq_one_letter_code
_entity_poly.pdbx_strand_id
1 'polypeptide(L)'
;MKQKVVVFGATGNLGAYISLHLHEQGYDVIAVGHRASDNGFFADRGMSYYSVNVEDKKSFDVLPTQDIFAVAHFASSLPSRYAYDPVDLFESITIGTLNVLEWMKSIGCKKIVFPQTPSDMAKYHNNGSIIPCDAPRHFPLTGDHAVYTIAKNAAVDLMEHFQAEFGFQFFALRFFTIYQYHPNPYHYANYKRRMMPYRMLMDRASRSLPIEIWGGYKKAKEMVYIKDFVRLVQACIESDKPGGCYNCGNGWQVSLEEQIMGIIEVFSPKDNPSPIVYCPEKPDPLQNAFDMTKTFADFPSYRPRYSYIDWLRDFKHEMETEPMAQLWGTKDDYKE
;
A
#
# COMPACT_ATOMS: atom_id res chain seq x y z
N MET A 1 24.85 13.40 -10.53
CA MET A 1 24.65 11.94 -10.32
C MET A 1 23.19 11.71 -9.97
N LYS A 2 22.60 10.58 -10.36
CA LYS A 2 21.25 10.22 -9.94
C LYS A 2 21.24 9.96 -8.42
N GLN A 3 20.20 10.41 -7.71
CA GLN A 3 20.04 10.10 -6.28
C GLN A 3 19.68 8.63 -6.10
N LYS A 4 20.37 7.92 -5.20
CA LYS A 4 20.13 6.51 -4.91
C LYS A 4 19.02 6.36 -3.88
N VAL A 5 18.03 5.53 -4.20
CA VAL A 5 16.93 5.18 -3.27
C VAL A 5 16.85 3.68 -3.10
N VAL A 6 16.87 3.22 -1.86
CA VAL A 6 16.69 1.81 -1.52
C VAL A 6 15.22 1.54 -1.24
N VAL A 7 14.64 0.54 -1.92
CA VAL A 7 13.25 0.13 -1.72
C VAL A 7 13.23 -1.27 -1.10
N PHE A 8 13.03 -1.36 0.22
CA PHE A 8 12.78 -2.62 0.90
C PHE A 8 11.36 -3.09 0.65
N GLY A 9 11.19 -4.38 0.37
CA GLY A 9 9.92 -4.95 -0.04
C GLY A 9 9.60 -4.75 -1.53
N ALA A 10 10.63 -4.50 -2.36
CA ALA A 10 10.50 -4.23 -3.78
C ALA A 10 9.78 -5.34 -4.58
N THR A 11 9.84 -6.59 -4.13
CA THR A 11 9.13 -7.71 -4.79
C THR A 11 7.66 -7.83 -4.36
N GLY A 12 7.21 -7.02 -3.39
CA GLY A 12 5.83 -6.99 -2.91
C GLY A 12 4.94 -6.04 -3.72
N ASN A 13 3.64 -6.06 -3.39
CA ASN A 13 2.61 -5.34 -4.12
C ASN A 13 2.89 -3.83 -4.29
N LEU A 14 3.19 -3.11 -3.21
CA LEU A 14 3.47 -1.68 -3.26
C LEU A 14 4.90 -1.39 -3.71
N GLY A 15 5.86 -2.18 -3.23
CA GLY A 15 7.28 -1.97 -3.47
C GLY A 15 7.67 -2.05 -4.94
N ALA A 16 7.04 -2.94 -5.72
CA ALA A 16 7.30 -3.05 -7.15
C ALA A 16 6.87 -1.77 -7.91
N TYR A 17 5.67 -1.26 -7.64
CA TYR A 17 5.21 0.01 -8.24
C TYR A 17 6.05 1.21 -7.80
N ILE A 18 6.46 1.26 -6.51
CA ILE A 18 7.34 2.31 -6.00
C ILE A 18 8.69 2.27 -6.74
N SER A 19 9.28 1.08 -6.88
CA SER A 19 10.58 0.90 -7.56
C SER A 19 10.52 1.34 -9.02
N LEU A 20 9.50 0.91 -9.75
CA LEU A 20 9.31 1.30 -11.16
C LEU A 20 9.11 2.81 -11.29
N HIS A 21 8.20 3.38 -10.50
CA HIS A 21 7.93 4.81 -10.55
C HIS A 21 9.18 5.66 -10.26
N LEU A 22 9.90 5.36 -9.18
CA LEU A 22 11.13 6.11 -8.84
C LEU A 22 12.19 5.97 -9.93
N HIS A 23 12.34 4.78 -10.52
CA HIS A 23 13.26 4.58 -11.63
C HIS A 23 12.88 5.41 -12.87
N GLU A 24 11.59 5.43 -13.24
CA GLU A 24 11.06 6.27 -14.33
C GLU A 24 11.25 7.77 -14.07
N GLN A 25 11.22 8.20 -12.80
CA GLN A 25 11.51 9.57 -12.41
C GLN A 25 13.01 9.89 -12.34
N GLY A 26 13.88 8.94 -12.69
CA GLY A 26 15.30 9.15 -12.86
C GLY A 26 16.15 8.84 -11.62
N TYR A 27 15.60 8.26 -10.58
CA TYR A 27 16.37 7.78 -9.43
C TYR A 27 17.20 6.53 -9.79
N ASP A 28 18.32 6.35 -9.10
CA ASP A 28 19.08 5.10 -9.08
C ASP A 28 18.45 4.19 -7.99
N VAL A 29 17.56 3.30 -8.44
CA VAL A 29 16.78 2.45 -7.53
C VAL A 29 17.53 1.17 -7.22
N ILE A 30 17.68 0.89 -5.93
CA ILE A 30 18.19 -0.36 -5.37
C ILE A 30 17.01 -1.13 -4.81
N ALA A 31 16.54 -2.13 -5.56
CA ALA A 31 15.44 -2.98 -5.17
C ALA A 31 15.90 -4.04 -4.16
N VAL A 32 15.18 -4.17 -3.05
CA VAL A 32 15.51 -5.11 -1.97
C VAL A 32 14.27 -5.94 -1.61
N GLY A 33 14.41 -7.25 -1.60
CA GLY A 33 13.35 -8.18 -1.20
C GLY A 33 13.91 -9.39 -0.46
N HIS A 34 13.05 -10.19 0.18
CA HIS A 34 13.48 -11.41 0.86
C HIS A 34 13.60 -12.63 -0.08
N ARG A 35 13.04 -12.54 -1.30
CA ARG A 35 13.15 -13.62 -2.29
C ARG A 35 14.60 -13.76 -2.75
N ALA A 36 15.07 -15.00 -2.94
CA ALA A 36 16.42 -15.26 -3.45
C ALA A 36 16.62 -14.70 -4.87
N SER A 37 15.55 -14.58 -5.67
CA SER A 37 15.57 -14.04 -7.03
C SER A 37 14.30 -13.21 -7.29
N ASP A 38 14.46 -12.17 -8.10
CA ASP A 38 13.40 -11.37 -8.71
C ASP A 38 13.09 -11.83 -10.16
N ASN A 39 13.61 -12.99 -10.58
CA ASN A 39 13.53 -13.51 -11.95
C ASN A 39 14.11 -12.56 -13.02
N GLY A 40 15.07 -11.72 -12.64
CA GLY A 40 15.67 -10.72 -13.52
C GLY A 40 14.82 -9.47 -13.75
N PHE A 41 13.68 -9.36 -13.10
CA PHE A 41 12.71 -8.28 -13.34
C PHE A 41 13.31 -6.88 -13.18
N PHE A 42 14.09 -6.66 -12.13
CA PHE A 42 14.72 -5.36 -11.88
C PHE A 42 15.95 -5.14 -12.78
N ALA A 43 16.77 -6.18 -12.96
CA ALA A 43 17.97 -6.11 -13.80
C ALA A 43 17.63 -5.78 -15.25
N ASP A 44 16.61 -6.41 -15.83
CA ASP A 44 16.14 -6.13 -17.22
C ASP A 44 15.64 -4.69 -17.42
N ARG A 45 15.37 -3.98 -16.30
CA ARG A 45 14.97 -2.56 -16.28
C ARG A 45 16.08 -1.61 -15.83
N GLY A 46 17.31 -2.11 -15.68
CA GLY A 46 18.47 -1.29 -15.28
C GLY A 46 18.52 -0.94 -13.79
N MET A 47 17.85 -1.70 -12.93
CA MET A 47 17.88 -1.57 -11.48
C MET A 47 18.65 -2.74 -10.85
N SER A 48 19.32 -2.49 -9.71
CA SER A 48 19.97 -3.56 -8.94
C SER A 48 18.95 -4.23 -8.01
N TYR A 49 19.08 -5.56 -7.85
CA TYR A 49 18.31 -6.33 -6.87
C TYR A 49 19.20 -7.00 -5.85
N TYR A 50 18.81 -6.93 -4.57
CA TYR A 50 19.46 -7.61 -3.46
C TYR A 50 18.46 -8.41 -2.64
N SER A 51 18.83 -9.65 -2.29
CA SER A 51 18.06 -10.49 -1.37
C SER A 51 18.48 -10.20 0.06
N VAL A 52 17.57 -9.65 0.85
CA VAL A 52 17.79 -9.29 2.27
C VAL A 52 16.59 -9.71 3.09
N ASN A 53 16.81 -10.46 4.17
CA ASN A 53 15.82 -10.65 5.23
C ASN A 53 15.98 -9.52 6.25
N VAL A 54 14.99 -8.64 6.37
CA VAL A 54 15.03 -7.48 7.30
C VAL A 54 15.13 -7.89 8.77
N GLU A 55 14.76 -9.12 9.12
CA GLU A 55 14.86 -9.68 10.47
C GLU A 55 16.31 -10.06 10.84
N ASP A 56 17.13 -10.38 9.84
CA ASP A 56 18.54 -10.75 10.02
C ASP A 56 19.48 -9.60 9.69
N LYS A 57 20.05 -8.98 10.73
CA LYS A 57 20.98 -7.87 10.59
C LYS A 57 22.19 -8.18 9.69
N LYS A 58 22.67 -9.44 9.66
CA LYS A 58 23.81 -9.83 8.81
C LYS A 58 23.47 -9.84 7.33
N SER A 59 22.20 -10.02 6.99
CA SER A 59 21.76 -10.01 5.59
C SER A 59 21.94 -8.64 4.91
N PHE A 60 22.14 -7.56 5.68
CA PHE A 60 22.38 -6.22 5.16
C PHE A 60 23.80 -6.00 4.63
N ASP A 61 24.76 -6.87 4.94
CA ASP A 61 26.16 -6.76 4.52
C ASP A 61 26.34 -6.75 2.99
N VAL A 62 25.37 -7.24 2.23
CA VAL A 62 25.38 -7.23 0.77
C VAL A 62 24.95 -5.89 0.15
N LEU A 63 24.37 -4.99 0.94
CA LEU A 63 23.84 -3.73 0.44
C LEU A 63 24.94 -2.69 0.20
N PRO A 64 24.82 -1.85 -0.84
CA PRO A 64 25.72 -0.72 -1.01
C PRO A 64 25.55 0.29 0.11
N THR A 65 26.66 0.89 0.55
CA THR A 65 26.69 1.78 1.73
C THR A 65 26.95 3.24 1.37
N GLN A 66 27.18 3.57 0.09
CA GLN A 66 27.59 4.91 -0.31
C GLN A 66 26.50 5.65 -1.06
N ASP A 67 26.36 6.94 -0.73
CA ASP A 67 25.50 7.90 -1.43
C ASP A 67 24.01 7.52 -1.45
N ILE A 68 23.54 6.81 -0.42
CA ILE A 68 22.11 6.51 -0.27
C ILE A 68 21.37 7.76 0.19
N PHE A 69 20.48 8.27 -0.67
CA PHE A 69 19.72 9.48 -0.43
C PHE A 69 18.50 9.25 0.49
N ALA A 70 17.74 8.17 0.23
CA ALA A 70 16.54 7.84 1.00
C ALA A 70 16.24 6.34 0.96
N VAL A 71 15.40 5.92 1.88
CA VAL A 71 14.87 4.55 2.00
C VAL A 71 13.35 4.57 1.93
N ALA A 72 12.75 3.75 1.06
CA ALA A 72 11.33 3.40 1.07
C ALA A 72 11.19 2.00 1.71
N HIS A 73 10.78 1.94 2.97
CA HIS A 73 10.72 0.68 3.73
C HIS A 73 9.31 0.11 3.73
N PHE A 74 9.02 -0.76 2.75
CA PHE A 74 7.74 -1.43 2.55
C PHE A 74 7.82 -2.95 2.78
N ALA A 75 8.95 -3.45 3.30
CA ALA A 75 9.07 -4.84 3.69
C ALA A 75 8.37 -5.08 5.03
N SER A 76 7.41 -5.98 5.05
CA SER A 76 6.77 -6.47 6.27
C SER A 76 5.88 -7.66 5.97
N SER A 77 5.67 -8.51 6.96
CA SER A 77 4.57 -9.48 6.95
C SER A 77 3.22 -8.77 7.04
N LEU A 78 2.19 -9.38 6.47
CA LEU A 78 0.81 -8.85 6.50
C LEU A 78 -0.02 -9.63 7.52
N PRO A 79 -1.01 -8.98 8.16
CA PRO A 79 -2.00 -9.67 8.97
C PRO A 79 -2.90 -10.52 8.07
N SER A 80 -3.80 -11.29 8.66
CA SER A 80 -4.81 -12.05 7.91
C SER A 80 -4.21 -13.04 6.90
N ARG A 81 -3.31 -13.88 7.38
CA ARG A 81 -2.80 -15.07 6.67
C ARG A 81 -3.68 -16.30 6.95
N TYR A 82 -3.29 -17.45 6.38
CA TYR A 82 -3.91 -18.73 6.68
C TYR A 82 -3.75 -19.17 8.14
N ALA A 83 -2.73 -18.65 8.84
CA ALA A 83 -2.48 -18.88 10.25
C ALA A 83 -2.10 -17.56 10.95
N TYR A 84 -2.44 -17.44 12.23
CA TYR A 84 -2.02 -16.33 13.07
C TYR A 84 -0.59 -16.56 13.56
N ASP A 85 0.32 -15.68 13.17
CA ASP A 85 1.70 -15.71 13.61
C ASP A 85 2.11 -14.33 14.15
N PRO A 86 1.93 -14.09 15.46
CA PRO A 86 2.27 -12.82 16.08
C PRO A 86 3.78 -12.56 16.15
N VAL A 87 4.62 -13.62 16.17
CA VAL A 87 6.07 -13.50 16.22
C VAL A 87 6.58 -12.99 14.89
N ASP A 88 6.20 -13.62 13.76
CA ASP A 88 6.56 -13.18 12.41
C ASP A 88 6.12 -11.74 12.14
N LEU A 89 4.92 -11.35 12.59
CA LEU A 89 4.45 -9.97 12.47
C LEU A 89 5.34 -8.98 13.23
N PHE A 90 5.72 -9.32 14.46
CA PHE A 90 6.53 -8.43 15.29
C PHE A 90 7.99 -8.37 14.83
N GLU A 91 8.57 -9.50 14.45
CA GLU A 91 9.95 -9.58 13.95
C GLU A 91 10.09 -8.85 12.62
N SER A 92 9.23 -9.13 11.64
CA SER A 92 9.33 -8.50 10.32
C SER A 92 9.03 -7.00 10.34
N ILE A 93 8.10 -6.54 11.18
CA ILE A 93 7.68 -5.14 11.21
C ILE A 93 8.56 -4.33 12.16
N THR A 94 8.66 -4.74 13.44
CA THR A 94 9.33 -3.93 14.47
C THR A 94 10.83 -4.13 14.46
N ILE A 95 11.29 -5.39 14.54
CA ILE A 95 12.73 -5.69 14.51
C ILE A 95 13.31 -5.39 13.13
N GLY A 96 12.59 -5.74 12.06
CA GLY A 96 12.99 -5.39 10.69
C GLY A 96 13.14 -3.89 10.48
N THR A 97 12.21 -3.07 11.00
CA THR A 97 12.34 -1.60 10.95
C THR A 97 13.54 -1.10 11.76
N LEU A 98 13.78 -1.66 12.96
CA LEU A 98 14.93 -1.29 13.77
C LEU A 98 16.26 -1.61 13.04
N ASN A 99 16.35 -2.77 12.41
CA ASN A 99 17.53 -3.16 11.63
C ASN A 99 17.76 -2.23 10.44
N VAL A 100 16.69 -1.84 9.73
CA VAL A 100 16.77 -0.84 8.64
C VAL A 100 17.26 0.51 9.17
N LEU A 101 16.72 1.01 10.27
CA LEU A 101 17.12 2.29 10.88
C LEU A 101 18.59 2.28 11.35
N GLU A 102 19.04 1.20 11.99
CA GLU A 102 20.43 1.03 12.41
C GLU A 102 21.39 0.96 11.22
N TRP A 103 21.01 0.23 10.16
CA TRP A 103 21.77 0.21 8.91
C TRP A 103 21.84 1.61 8.29
N MET A 104 20.71 2.31 8.15
CA MET A 104 20.66 3.68 7.63
C MET A 104 21.57 4.62 8.43
N LYS A 105 21.54 4.53 9.77
CA LYS A 105 22.40 5.31 10.66
C LYS A 105 23.88 5.03 10.39
N SER A 106 24.25 3.77 10.22
CA SER A 106 25.65 3.36 10.00
C SER A 106 26.24 3.90 8.68
N ILE A 107 25.39 4.14 7.67
CA ILE A 107 25.79 4.67 6.35
C ILE A 107 25.49 6.16 6.17
N GLY A 108 24.96 6.84 7.20
CA GLY A 108 24.64 8.27 7.15
C GLY A 108 23.38 8.65 6.37
N CYS A 109 22.55 7.68 5.93
CA CYS A 109 21.24 7.94 5.34
C CYS A 109 20.22 8.25 6.43
N LYS A 110 19.47 9.35 6.29
CA LYS A 110 18.56 9.83 7.35
C LYS A 110 17.10 9.98 6.93
N LYS A 111 16.71 9.64 5.70
CA LYS A 111 15.35 9.83 5.19
C LYS A 111 14.67 8.51 4.93
N ILE A 112 13.49 8.28 5.55
CA ILE A 112 12.73 7.05 5.43
C ILE A 112 11.24 7.32 5.17
N VAL A 113 10.65 6.56 4.23
CA VAL A 113 9.20 6.49 4.01
C VAL A 113 8.68 5.12 4.44
N PHE A 114 7.61 5.08 5.20
CA PHE A 114 7.09 3.87 5.84
C PHE A 114 5.56 3.74 5.71
N PRO A 115 5.01 2.56 5.45
CA PRO A 115 3.57 2.32 5.40
C PRO A 115 3.01 2.11 6.80
N GLN A 116 2.19 3.06 7.30
CA GLN A 116 1.45 2.92 8.55
C GLN A 116 0.07 2.32 8.29
N THR A 117 -0.46 1.58 9.26
CA THR A 117 -1.80 1.01 9.19
C THR A 117 -2.87 1.99 9.66
N PRO A 118 -4.06 2.03 9.02
CA PRO A 118 -5.19 2.79 9.54
C PRO A 118 -5.83 2.11 10.76
N SER A 119 -5.50 0.84 11.03
CA SER A 119 -6.04 0.09 12.16
C SER A 119 -5.71 0.70 13.51
N ASP A 120 -4.65 1.52 13.62
CA ASP A 120 -4.30 2.28 14.82
C ASP A 120 -5.38 3.30 15.23
N MET A 121 -6.25 3.67 14.28
CA MET A 121 -7.39 4.58 14.45
C MET A 121 -8.76 3.89 14.30
N ALA A 122 -8.85 2.60 14.58
CA ALA A 122 -10.06 1.79 14.34
C ALA A 122 -11.34 2.37 14.98
N LYS A 123 -11.23 3.09 16.11
CA LYS A 123 -12.37 3.77 16.76
C LYS A 123 -13.08 4.77 15.85
N TYR A 124 -12.35 5.35 14.91
CA TYR A 124 -12.89 6.40 14.03
C TYR A 124 -13.44 5.83 12.71
N HIS A 125 -13.31 4.53 12.49
CA HIS A 125 -13.79 3.90 11.27
C HIS A 125 -15.31 3.78 11.22
N ASN A 126 -15.87 3.84 10.02
CA ASN A 126 -17.28 3.53 9.69
C ASN A 126 -18.34 4.35 10.43
N ASN A 127 -17.97 5.50 11.00
CA ASN A 127 -18.90 6.40 11.68
C ASN A 127 -19.21 7.67 10.84
N GLY A 128 -18.74 7.75 9.60
CA GLY A 128 -18.93 8.90 8.72
C GLY A 128 -18.01 10.09 9.03
N SER A 129 -17.11 9.98 10.02
CA SER A 129 -16.16 11.05 10.35
C SER A 129 -14.99 11.09 9.38
N ILE A 130 -14.48 12.29 9.11
CA ILE A 130 -13.19 12.48 8.42
C ILE A 130 -12.10 12.39 9.49
N ILE A 131 -11.15 11.47 9.31
CA ILE A 131 -10.15 11.12 10.32
C ILE A 131 -8.93 12.03 10.18
N PRO A 132 -8.60 12.90 11.16
CA PRO A 132 -7.41 13.73 11.13
C PRO A 132 -6.14 12.89 11.33
N CYS A 133 -5.00 13.37 10.80
CA CYS A 133 -3.74 12.62 10.86
C CYS A 133 -3.15 12.50 12.28
N ASP A 134 -3.51 13.41 13.17
CA ASP A 134 -3.11 13.50 14.58
C ASP A 134 -4.14 12.90 15.54
N ALA A 135 -5.19 12.24 15.04
CA ALA A 135 -6.14 11.53 15.90
C ALA A 135 -5.42 10.55 16.83
N PRO A 136 -5.77 10.51 18.12
CA PRO A 136 -5.17 9.58 19.08
C PRO A 136 -5.31 8.12 18.66
N ARG A 137 -4.24 7.35 18.79
CA ARG A 137 -4.27 5.91 18.55
C ARG A 137 -5.32 5.24 19.44
N HIS A 138 -6.24 4.53 18.81
CA HIS A 138 -7.27 3.77 19.55
C HIS A 138 -7.74 2.59 18.70
N PHE A 139 -7.35 1.38 19.11
CA PHE A 139 -7.60 0.14 18.38
C PHE A 139 -7.86 -1.02 19.34
N PRO A 140 -8.58 -2.07 18.91
CA PRO A 140 -8.82 -3.25 19.71
C PRO A 140 -7.53 -4.06 19.91
N LEU A 141 -7.33 -4.60 21.11
CA LEU A 141 -6.21 -5.49 21.43
C LEU A 141 -6.53 -6.97 21.13
N THR A 142 -7.55 -7.23 20.34
CA THR A 142 -8.02 -8.57 19.95
C THR A 142 -8.20 -8.65 18.44
N GLY A 143 -8.22 -9.87 17.91
CA GLY A 143 -8.37 -10.11 16.47
C GLY A 143 -7.03 -10.23 15.73
N ASP A 144 -7.09 -10.59 14.46
CA ASP A 144 -5.93 -10.88 13.62
C ASP A 144 -5.06 -9.66 13.29
N HIS A 145 -5.59 -8.44 13.46
CA HIS A 145 -4.88 -7.18 13.25
C HIS A 145 -4.26 -6.59 14.53
N ALA A 146 -4.49 -7.16 15.71
CA ALA A 146 -4.04 -6.55 16.98
C ALA A 146 -2.51 -6.44 17.05
N VAL A 147 -1.78 -7.56 16.91
CA VAL A 147 -0.30 -7.54 16.96
C VAL A 147 0.29 -6.79 15.77
N TYR A 148 -0.32 -6.89 14.60
CA TYR A 148 0.09 -6.09 13.43
C TYR A 148 0.05 -4.58 13.74
N THR A 149 -1.04 -4.12 14.35
CA THR A 149 -1.19 -2.71 14.72
C THR A 149 -0.20 -2.29 15.81
N ILE A 150 0.02 -3.16 16.82
CA ILE A 150 1.03 -2.94 17.85
C ILE A 150 2.42 -2.81 17.21
N ALA A 151 2.80 -3.75 16.34
CA ALA A 151 4.10 -3.76 15.68
C ALA A 151 4.31 -2.52 14.79
N LYS A 152 3.29 -2.11 14.01
CA LYS A 152 3.33 -0.88 13.19
C LYS A 152 3.48 0.38 14.04
N ASN A 153 2.80 0.46 15.18
CA ASN A 153 2.95 1.58 16.11
C ASN A 153 4.34 1.61 16.75
N ALA A 154 4.87 0.46 17.18
CA ALA A 154 6.22 0.37 17.71
C ALA A 154 7.28 0.79 16.67
N ALA A 155 7.10 0.43 15.40
CA ALA A 155 7.98 0.89 14.32
C ALA A 155 7.93 2.41 14.14
N VAL A 156 6.75 3.05 14.25
CA VAL A 156 6.64 4.51 14.21
C VAL A 156 7.31 5.15 15.43
N ASP A 157 7.11 4.61 16.63
CA ASP A 157 7.75 5.11 17.85
C ASP A 157 9.28 5.02 17.78
N LEU A 158 9.84 3.96 17.16
CA LEU A 158 11.27 3.87 16.84
C LEU A 158 11.72 4.96 15.86
N MET A 159 10.95 5.24 14.82
CA MET A 159 11.28 6.33 13.87
C MET A 159 11.23 7.71 14.54
N GLU A 160 10.27 7.96 15.44
CA GLU A 160 10.21 9.17 16.26
C GLU A 160 11.46 9.31 17.16
N HIS A 161 11.90 8.21 17.79
CA HIS A 161 13.14 8.18 18.55
C HIS A 161 14.36 8.50 17.67
N PHE A 162 14.49 7.87 16.48
CA PHE A 162 15.60 8.15 15.57
C PHE A 162 15.57 9.58 15.03
N GLN A 163 14.40 10.17 14.85
CA GLN A 163 14.27 11.58 14.51
C GLN A 163 14.78 12.47 15.64
N ALA A 164 14.34 12.24 16.87
CA ALA A 164 14.69 13.07 18.02
C ALA A 164 16.19 12.96 18.37
N GLU A 165 16.76 11.76 18.35
CA GLU A 165 18.12 11.50 18.81
C GLU A 165 19.17 11.67 17.69
N PHE A 166 18.84 11.27 16.44
CA PHE A 166 19.82 11.21 15.36
C PHE A 166 19.49 12.13 14.17
N GLY A 167 18.40 12.92 14.24
CA GLY A 167 18.00 13.87 13.22
C GLY A 167 17.52 13.19 11.92
N PHE A 168 16.81 12.07 12.03
CA PHE A 168 16.17 11.42 10.88
C PHE A 168 14.97 12.23 10.41
N GLN A 169 14.63 12.06 9.14
CA GLN A 169 13.36 12.49 8.55
C GLN A 169 12.53 11.23 8.26
N PHE A 170 11.35 11.09 8.86
CA PHE A 170 10.50 9.95 8.58
C PHE A 170 9.12 10.37 8.10
N PHE A 171 8.57 9.64 7.14
CA PHE A 171 7.26 9.87 6.58
C PHE A 171 6.44 8.58 6.70
N ALA A 172 5.65 8.48 7.77
CA ALA A 172 4.76 7.35 8.00
C ALA A 172 3.41 7.63 7.32
N LEU A 173 3.14 6.93 6.23
CA LEU A 173 1.94 7.10 5.40
C LEU A 173 0.84 6.15 5.86
N ARG A 174 -0.24 6.69 6.43
CA ARG A 174 -1.43 5.94 6.84
C ARG A 174 -2.45 5.90 5.71
N PHE A 175 -2.83 4.71 5.27
CA PHE A 175 -3.78 4.51 4.19
C PHE A 175 -4.71 3.33 4.46
N PHE A 176 -5.93 3.39 3.91
CA PHE A 176 -6.84 2.25 3.88
C PHE A 176 -6.39 1.25 2.81
N THR A 177 -7.22 0.93 1.83
CA THR A 177 -6.84 0.03 0.74
C THR A 177 -6.22 0.83 -0.39
N ILE A 178 -5.00 0.46 -0.79
CA ILE A 178 -4.43 0.91 -2.06
C ILE A 178 -4.91 -0.03 -3.16
N TYR A 179 -5.61 0.51 -4.13
CA TYR A 179 -6.11 -0.24 -5.29
C TYR A 179 -5.03 -0.35 -6.35
N GLN A 180 -4.68 -1.58 -6.68
CA GLN A 180 -3.64 -1.91 -7.64
C GLN A 180 -3.93 -3.24 -8.32
N TYR A 181 -3.37 -3.47 -9.50
CA TYR A 181 -3.36 -4.78 -10.09
C TYR A 181 -2.31 -5.68 -9.42
N HIS A 182 -2.68 -6.91 -9.18
CA HIS A 182 -1.82 -8.05 -8.88
C HIS A 182 -2.49 -9.28 -9.48
N PRO A 183 -1.75 -10.23 -10.09
CA PRO A 183 -2.35 -11.42 -10.70
C PRO A 183 -3.13 -12.28 -9.69
N ASN A 184 -2.66 -12.38 -8.44
CA ASN A 184 -3.41 -13.02 -7.37
C ASN A 184 -4.58 -12.14 -6.92
N PRO A 185 -5.86 -12.52 -7.19
CA PRO A 185 -7.03 -11.75 -6.79
C PRO A 185 -7.48 -12.05 -5.35
N TYR A 186 -6.78 -12.94 -4.64
CA TYR A 186 -7.20 -13.43 -3.33
C TYR A 186 -6.45 -12.75 -2.19
N HIS A 187 -7.12 -12.72 -1.04
CA HIS A 187 -6.55 -12.37 0.25
C HIS A 187 -7.06 -13.34 1.32
N TYR A 188 -6.48 -13.28 2.52
CA TYR A 188 -7.00 -13.99 3.67
C TYR A 188 -7.81 -13.05 4.55
N ALA A 189 -8.99 -13.50 5.02
CA ALA A 189 -9.80 -12.81 6.01
C ALA A 189 -10.31 -13.87 6.99
N ASN A 190 -10.06 -13.67 8.29
CA ASN A 190 -10.35 -14.67 9.34
C ASN A 190 -9.80 -16.06 8.98
N TYR A 191 -8.53 -16.11 8.57
CA TYR A 191 -7.78 -17.33 8.17
C TYR A 191 -8.36 -18.09 6.97
N LYS A 192 -9.30 -17.50 6.23
CA LYS A 192 -9.91 -18.08 5.03
C LYS A 192 -9.50 -17.29 3.79
N ARG A 193 -9.07 -18.01 2.75
CA ARG A 193 -8.81 -17.44 1.44
C ARG A 193 -10.12 -16.94 0.83
N ARG A 194 -10.14 -15.70 0.38
CA ARG A 194 -11.30 -15.05 -0.26
C ARG A 194 -10.83 -14.16 -1.39
N MET A 195 -11.62 -14.06 -2.46
CA MET A 195 -11.37 -13.05 -3.48
C MET A 195 -11.57 -11.65 -2.90
N MET A 196 -10.70 -10.71 -3.24
CA MET A 196 -10.86 -9.31 -2.83
C MET A 196 -12.20 -8.76 -3.34
N PRO A 197 -12.98 -8.04 -2.52
CA PRO A 197 -14.33 -7.62 -2.88
C PRO A 197 -14.41 -6.89 -4.23
N TYR A 198 -13.53 -5.95 -4.50
CA TYR A 198 -13.52 -5.22 -5.76
C TYR A 198 -13.16 -6.11 -6.96
N ARG A 199 -12.29 -7.12 -6.78
CA ARG A 199 -11.96 -8.12 -7.82
C ARG A 199 -13.15 -9.02 -8.13
N MET A 200 -13.90 -9.41 -7.11
CA MET A 200 -15.13 -10.17 -7.26
C MET A 200 -16.18 -9.36 -8.04
N LEU A 201 -16.34 -8.07 -7.77
CA LEU A 201 -17.26 -7.20 -8.51
C LEU A 201 -16.81 -7.05 -9.97
N MET A 202 -15.53 -6.88 -10.25
CA MET A 202 -14.98 -6.83 -11.61
C MET A 202 -15.20 -8.15 -12.36
N ASP A 203 -14.97 -9.31 -11.72
CA ASP A 203 -15.28 -10.62 -12.32
C ASP A 203 -16.76 -10.77 -12.66
N ARG A 204 -17.65 -10.42 -11.73
CA ARG A 204 -19.10 -10.46 -11.97
C ARG A 204 -19.48 -9.55 -13.13
N ALA A 205 -18.95 -8.33 -13.17
CA ALA A 205 -19.20 -7.38 -14.25
C ALA A 205 -18.75 -7.92 -15.61
N SER A 206 -17.55 -8.47 -15.70
CA SER A 206 -17.01 -9.03 -16.95
C SER A 206 -17.83 -10.22 -17.50
N ARG A 207 -18.56 -10.89 -16.63
CA ARG A 207 -19.44 -12.03 -16.96
C ARG A 207 -20.91 -11.66 -17.04
N SER A 208 -21.26 -10.39 -17.01
CA SER A 208 -22.67 -9.91 -17.02
C SER A 208 -23.53 -10.50 -15.90
N LEU A 209 -22.92 -10.86 -14.77
CA LEU A 209 -23.64 -11.41 -13.63
C LEU A 209 -24.26 -10.29 -12.79
N PRO A 210 -25.43 -10.51 -12.14
CA PRO A 210 -26.03 -9.51 -11.27
C PRO A 210 -25.09 -9.05 -10.17
N ILE A 211 -25.06 -7.73 -9.91
CA ILE A 211 -24.27 -7.12 -8.84
C ILE A 211 -25.20 -6.54 -7.79
N GLU A 212 -25.04 -6.97 -6.55
CA GLU A 212 -25.82 -6.47 -5.42
C GLU A 212 -25.21 -5.20 -4.84
N ILE A 213 -26.05 -4.19 -4.59
CA ILE A 213 -25.70 -2.99 -3.81
C ILE A 213 -26.33 -3.13 -2.43
N TRP A 214 -25.48 -3.20 -1.40
CA TRP A 214 -25.90 -3.47 -0.03
C TRP A 214 -26.10 -2.20 0.78
N GLY A 215 -27.16 -2.18 1.59
CA GLY A 215 -27.43 -1.14 2.58
C GLY A 215 -27.57 0.26 1.99
N GLY A 216 -27.01 1.26 2.65
CA GLY A 216 -27.05 2.67 2.24
C GLY A 216 -26.14 2.96 1.05
N TYR A 217 -26.62 2.77 -0.14
CA TYR A 217 -25.86 2.85 -1.40
C TYR A 217 -25.17 4.20 -1.67
N LYS A 218 -25.65 5.28 -1.05
CA LYS A 218 -25.03 6.64 -1.11
C LYS A 218 -23.88 6.82 -0.12
N LYS A 219 -23.66 5.88 0.80
CA LYS A 219 -22.51 5.90 1.71
C LYS A 219 -21.23 5.74 0.91
N ALA A 220 -20.23 6.60 1.23
CA ALA A 220 -19.04 6.75 0.43
C ALA A 220 -17.77 6.49 1.25
N LYS A 221 -16.68 6.12 0.56
CA LYS A 221 -15.35 5.97 1.15
C LYS A 221 -14.29 6.53 0.21
N GLU A 222 -13.10 6.80 0.75
CA GLU A 222 -11.94 7.10 -0.07
C GLU A 222 -11.39 5.85 -0.76
N MET A 223 -10.86 6.06 -1.97
CA MET A 223 -10.24 5.01 -2.78
C MET A 223 -8.94 5.54 -3.38
N VAL A 224 -7.81 5.00 -2.93
CA VAL A 224 -6.49 5.44 -3.37
C VAL A 224 -5.95 4.50 -4.43
N TYR A 225 -5.57 5.05 -5.57
CA TYR A 225 -4.94 4.29 -6.65
C TYR A 225 -3.42 4.27 -6.51
N ILE A 226 -2.83 3.14 -6.84
CA ILE A 226 -1.38 2.91 -6.67
C ILE A 226 -0.53 3.97 -7.38
N LYS A 227 -0.92 4.41 -8.59
CA LYS A 227 -0.15 5.41 -9.36
C LYS A 227 -0.23 6.83 -8.76
N ASP A 228 -1.22 7.13 -7.94
CA ASP A 228 -1.22 8.32 -7.11
C ASP A 228 -0.43 8.11 -5.82
N PHE A 229 -0.52 6.91 -5.22
CA PHE A 229 0.24 6.59 -4.01
C PHE A 229 1.75 6.70 -4.20
N VAL A 230 2.31 6.14 -5.29
CA VAL A 230 3.75 6.19 -5.56
C VAL A 230 4.26 7.62 -5.76
N ARG A 231 3.43 8.52 -6.25
CA ARG A 231 3.75 9.96 -6.37
C ARG A 231 3.79 10.66 -5.01
N LEU A 232 2.97 10.23 -4.04
CA LEU A 232 3.09 10.71 -2.67
C LEU A 232 4.38 10.21 -2.02
N VAL A 233 4.75 8.94 -2.24
CA VAL A 233 6.04 8.40 -1.78
C VAL A 233 7.21 9.22 -2.36
N GLN A 234 7.18 9.54 -3.64
CA GLN A 234 8.18 10.42 -4.26
C GLN A 234 8.19 11.81 -3.61
N ALA A 235 7.04 12.43 -3.39
CA ALA A 235 6.95 13.74 -2.75
C ALA A 235 7.54 13.73 -1.32
N CYS A 236 7.37 12.63 -0.57
CA CYS A 236 8.02 12.43 0.73
C CYS A 236 9.55 12.34 0.59
N ILE A 237 10.05 11.61 -0.40
CA ILE A 237 11.50 11.48 -0.66
C ILE A 237 12.11 12.85 -1.02
N GLU A 238 11.42 13.67 -1.77
CA GLU A 238 11.86 15.00 -2.21
C GLU A 238 11.71 16.08 -1.12
N SER A 239 10.94 15.82 -0.08
CA SER A 239 10.60 16.81 0.94
C SER A 239 11.78 17.12 1.87
N ASP A 240 11.90 18.41 2.23
CA ASP A 240 12.84 18.90 3.26
C ASP A 240 12.19 18.99 4.65
N LYS A 241 10.92 18.60 4.77
CA LYS A 241 10.21 18.57 6.05
C LYS A 241 10.81 17.54 7.01
N PRO A 242 10.72 17.77 8.31
CA PRO A 242 11.18 16.77 9.29
C PRO A 242 10.37 15.46 9.22
N GLY A 243 9.14 15.52 8.68
CA GLY A 243 8.27 14.37 8.51
C GLY A 243 7.26 14.20 9.64
N GLY A 244 6.95 12.95 9.97
CA GLY A 244 5.92 12.53 10.93
C GLY A 244 4.88 11.62 10.29
N CYS A 245 3.71 11.50 10.92
CA CYS A 245 2.59 10.74 10.37
C CYS A 245 1.75 11.59 9.41
N TYR A 246 1.36 10.98 8.30
CA TYR A 246 0.54 11.58 7.25
C TYR A 246 -0.58 10.64 6.84
N ASN A 247 -1.77 11.19 6.66
CA ASN A 247 -2.84 10.46 5.99
C ASN A 247 -2.58 10.40 4.50
N CYS A 248 -2.85 9.25 3.89
CA CYS A 248 -2.77 9.04 2.46
C CYS A 248 -4.16 8.68 1.94
N GLY A 249 -4.79 9.65 1.30
CA GLY A 249 -6.12 9.58 0.70
C GLY A 249 -6.17 10.41 -0.58
N ASN A 250 -7.32 10.44 -1.21
CA ASN A 250 -7.57 11.26 -2.39
C ASN A 250 -8.11 12.65 -2.05
N GLY A 251 -8.67 12.84 -0.86
CA GLY A 251 -9.42 14.04 -0.48
C GLY A 251 -10.83 14.08 -1.10
N TRP A 252 -11.29 12.99 -1.70
CA TRP A 252 -12.66 12.80 -2.20
C TRP A 252 -13.10 11.34 -1.97
N GLN A 253 -14.41 11.15 -1.95
CA GLN A 253 -15.02 9.84 -1.65
C GLN A 253 -15.86 9.38 -2.84
N VAL A 254 -16.01 8.06 -2.97
CA VAL A 254 -16.85 7.40 -3.97
C VAL A 254 -17.92 6.59 -3.24
N SER A 255 -19.18 6.84 -3.54
CA SER A 255 -20.31 6.07 -2.99
C SER A 255 -20.28 4.63 -3.50
N LEU A 256 -20.94 3.72 -2.77
CA LEU A 256 -21.03 2.32 -3.21
C LEU A 256 -21.71 2.20 -4.59
N GLU A 257 -22.73 3.02 -4.84
CA GLU A 257 -23.41 3.05 -6.14
C GLU A 257 -22.47 3.48 -7.26
N GLU A 258 -21.74 4.60 -7.08
CA GLU A 258 -20.73 5.06 -8.06
C GLU A 258 -19.63 4.03 -8.28
N GLN A 259 -19.18 3.34 -7.21
CA GLN A 259 -18.20 2.27 -7.34
C GLN A 259 -18.70 1.15 -8.24
N ILE A 260 -19.93 0.69 -8.03
CA ILE A 260 -20.51 -0.41 -8.80
C ILE A 260 -20.83 0.03 -10.22
N MET A 261 -21.40 1.21 -10.42
CA MET A 261 -21.66 1.75 -11.76
C MET A 261 -20.39 1.91 -12.58
N GLY A 262 -19.32 2.43 -11.98
CA GLY A 262 -18.01 2.55 -12.65
C GLY A 262 -17.41 1.19 -13.02
N ILE A 263 -17.51 0.19 -12.14
CA ILE A 263 -17.07 -1.18 -12.45
C ILE A 263 -17.88 -1.76 -13.63
N ILE A 264 -19.20 -1.58 -13.65
CA ILE A 264 -20.06 -2.04 -14.76
C ILE A 264 -19.67 -1.31 -16.05
N GLU A 265 -19.50 0.01 -16.02
CA GLU A 265 -19.09 0.81 -17.20
C GLU A 265 -17.80 0.27 -17.83
N VAL A 266 -16.80 -0.05 -17.00
CA VAL A 266 -15.47 -0.40 -17.48
C VAL A 266 -15.32 -1.89 -17.80
N PHE A 267 -15.94 -2.77 -17.03
CA PHE A 267 -15.70 -4.22 -17.10
C PHE A 267 -16.81 -5.01 -17.78
N SER A 268 -18.05 -4.54 -17.79
CA SER A 268 -19.12 -5.27 -18.46
C SER A 268 -19.03 -5.19 -19.99
N PRO A 269 -19.49 -6.24 -20.72
CA PRO A 269 -19.75 -6.13 -22.14
C PRO A 269 -20.77 -5.02 -22.43
N LYS A 270 -20.54 -4.21 -23.46
CA LYS A 270 -21.39 -3.04 -23.78
C LYS A 270 -22.80 -3.42 -24.15
N ASP A 271 -22.99 -4.55 -24.84
CA ASP A 271 -24.24 -5.11 -25.30
C ASP A 271 -25.03 -5.89 -24.24
N ASN A 272 -24.38 -6.22 -23.13
CA ASN A 272 -24.97 -6.97 -22.03
C ASN A 272 -24.37 -6.55 -20.67
N PRO A 273 -24.63 -5.31 -20.18
CA PRO A 273 -24.11 -4.84 -18.91
C PRO A 273 -24.69 -5.63 -17.72
N SER A 274 -23.91 -5.79 -16.65
CA SER A 274 -24.38 -6.44 -15.43
C SER A 274 -25.60 -5.75 -14.84
N PRO A 275 -26.68 -6.46 -14.52
CA PRO A 275 -27.83 -5.87 -13.83
C PRO A 275 -27.47 -5.55 -12.37
N ILE A 276 -28.04 -4.46 -11.85
CA ILE A 276 -27.89 -4.02 -10.47
C ILE A 276 -29.10 -4.50 -9.66
N VAL A 277 -28.84 -5.05 -8.48
CA VAL A 277 -29.85 -5.47 -7.50
C VAL A 277 -29.64 -4.70 -6.21
N TYR A 278 -30.59 -3.86 -5.82
CA TYR A 278 -30.53 -3.12 -4.56
C TYR A 278 -31.02 -3.99 -3.40
N CYS A 279 -30.20 -4.11 -2.36
CA CYS A 279 -30.45 -4.90 -1.15
C CYS A 279 -30.32 -4.01 0.11
N PRO A 280 -31.30 -3.10 0.35
CA PRO A 280 -31.20 -2.12 1.46
C PRO A 280 -31.25 -2.77 2.86
N GLU A 281 -31.73 -4.00 2.96
CA GLU A 281 -31.78 -4.79 4.20
C GLU A 281 -30.41 -5.38 4.61
N LYS A 282 -29.41 -5.35 3.72
CA LYS A 282 -28.08 -5.85 3.99
C LYS A 282 -27.21 -4.79 4.70
N PRO A 283 -26.07 -5.20 5.30
CA PRO A 283 -25.19 -4.27 6.01
C PRO A 283 -24.71 -3.10 5.15
N ASP A 284 -24.52 -1.96 5.80
CA ASP A 284 -23.96 -0.76 5.19
C ASP A 284 -22.54 -0.97 4.66
N PRO A 285 -22.14 -0.28 3.57
CA PRO A 285 -20.76 -0.28 3.10
C PRO A 285 -19.84 0.50 4.07
N LEU A 286 -18.54 0.23 3.96
CA LEU A 286 -17.51 0.97 4.70
C LEU A 286 -17.56 2.47 4.33
N GLN A 287 -17.35 3.32 5.35
CA GLN A 287 -17.35 4.78 5.22
C GLN A 287 -16.08 5.35 5.85
N ASN A 288 -14.96 5.20 5.17
CA ASN A 288 -13.68 5.65 5.69
C ASN A 288 -13.13 6.78 4.82
N ALA A 289 -12.80 7.91 5.46
CA ALA A 289 -12.17 9.05 4.81
C ALA A 289 -11.14 9.69 5.73
N PHE A 290 -10.07 10.23 5.14
CA PHE A 290 -9.01 10.94 5.83
C PHE A 290 -9.08 12.45 5.61
N ASP A 291 -8.71 13.20 6.63
CA ASP A 291 -8.34 14.59 6.46
C ASP A 291 -6.96 14.68 5.80
N MET A 292 -6.94 15.24 4.60
CA MET A 292 -5.74 15.40 3.79
C MET A 292 -5.08 16.76 3.92
N THR A 293 -5.58 17.62 4.79
CA THR A 293 -5.12 19.01 4.94
C THR A 293 -3.62 19.10 5.18
N LYS A 294 -3.09 18.36 6.16
CA LYS A 294 -1.66 18.34 6.46
C LYS A 294 -0.84 17.80 5.28
N THR A 295 -1.28 16.69 4.67
CA THR A 295 -0.58 16.08 3.53
C THR A 295 -0.50 17.04 2.35
N PHE A 296 -1.59 17.69 2.01
CA PHE A 296 -1.61 18.66 0.90
C PHE A 296 -0.86 19.96 1.20
N ALA A 297 -0.76 20.36 2.47
CA ALA A 297 0.02 21.52 2.87
C ALA A 297 1.53 21.24 2.83
N ASP A 298 1.96 20.07 3.33
CA ASP A 298 3.38 19.73 3.41
C ASP A 298 3.94 19.23 2.07
N PHE A 299 3.08 18.69 1.18
CA PHE A 299 3.44 18.24 -0.17
C PHE A 299 2.64 18.99 -1.24
N PRO A 300 2.92 20.28 -1.48
CA PRO A 300 2.12 21.12 -2.40
C PRO A 300 2.19 20.65 -3.86
N SER A 301 3.25 19.95 -4.27
CA SER A 301 3.40 19.35 -5.60
C SER A 301 2.55 18.09 -5.81
N TYR A 302 2.10 17.47 -4.71
CA TYR A 302 1.28 16.28 -4.75
C TYR A 302 -0.22 16.63 -4.81
N ARG A 303 -0.89 16.06 -5.78
CA ARG A 303 -2.37 15.95 -5.82
C ARG A 303 -2.71 14.65 -6.54
N PRO A 304 -3.76 13.92 -6.12
CA PRO A 304 -4.28 12.79 -6.88
C PRO A 304 -4.66 13.23 -8.30
N ARG A 305 -4.37 12.41 -9.29
CA ARG A 305 -4.59 12.69 -10.72
C ARG A 305 -5.65 11.79 -11.35
N TYR A 306 -5.82 10.60 -10.80
CA TYR A 306 -6.73 9.61 -11.36
C TYR A 306 -8.13 9.82 -10.80
N SER A 307 -9.13 10.05 -11.67
CA SER A 307 -10.52 9.87 -11.30
C SER A 307 -10.81 8.39 -11.03
N TYR A 308 -11.96 8.09 -10.41
CA TYR A 308 -12.34 6.70 -10.16
C TYR A 308 -12.42 5.88 -11.45
N ILE A 309 -12.98 6.44 -12.52
CA ILE A 309 -13.09 5.75 -13.81
C ILE A 309 -11.72 5.60 -14.49
N ASP A 310 -10.85 6.60 -14.39
CA ASP A 310 -9.52 6.52 -15.01
C ASP A 310 -8.68 5.40 -14.39
N TRP A 311 -8.69 5.25 -13.05
CA TRP A 311 -7.95 4.14 -12.46
C TRP A 311 -8.58 2.78 -12.75
N LEU A 312 -9.91 2.66 -12.90
CA LEU A 312 -10.54 1.41 -13.31
C LEU A 312 -10.12 1.00 -14.72
N ARG A 313 -10.02 1.96 -15.65
CA ARG A 313 -9.55 1.71 -17.03
C ARG A 313 -8.10 1.29 -17.06
N ASP A 314 -7.26 1.99 -16.31
CA ASP A 314 -5.84 1.66 -16.18
C ASP A 314 -5.62 0.30 -15.49
N PHE A 315 -6.38 0.01 -14.44
CA PHE A 315 -6.37 -1.29 -13.79
C PHE A 315 -6.78 -2.43 -14.74
N LYS A 316 -7.81 -2.21 -15.56
CA LYS A 316 -8.22 -3.17 -16.58
C LYS A 316 -7.11 -3.40 -17.62
N HIS A 317 -6.46 -2.34 -18.05
CA HIS A 317 -5.31 -2.43 -18.96
C HIS A 317 -4.17 -3.27 -18.35
N GLU A 318 -3.84 -3.07 -17.08
CA GLU A 318 -2.84 -3.88 -16.39
C GLU A 318 -3.27 -5.36 -16.21
N MET A 319 -4.57 -5.63 -16.03
CA MET A 319 -5.10 -6.99 -16.04
C MET A 319 -4.96 -7.71 -17.39
N GLU A 320 -5.00 -6.95 -18.49
CA GLU A 320 -4.87 -7.47 -19.86
C GLU A 320 -3.42 -7.64 -20.29
N THR A 321 -2.55 -6.75 -19.86
CA THR A 321 -1.13 -6.71 -20.28
C THR A 321 -0.17 -7.40 -19.31
N GLU A 322 -0.57 -7.60 -18.05
CA GLU A 322 0.21 -8.25 -17.00
C GLU A 322 1.66 -7.76 -16.89
N PRO A 323 1.89 -6.43 -16.71
CA PRO A 323 3.22 -5.82 -16.85
C PRO A 323 4.26 -6.32 -15.85
N MET A 324 3.83 -6.98 -14.78
CA MET A 324 4.70 -7.55 -13.74
C MET A 324 4.71 -9.09 -13.72
N ALA A 325 4.30 -9.75 -14.82
CA ALA A 325 4.24 -11.21 -14.90
C ALA A 325 5.58 -11.88 -14.60
N GLN A 326 6.71 -11.31 -15.02
CA GLN A 326 8.05 -11.79 -14.72
C GLN A 326 8.33 -11.86 -13.21
N LEU A 327 7.81 -10.89 -12.44
CA LEU A 327 8.02 -10.81 -10.99
C LEU A 327 7.01 -11.64 -10.19
N TRP A 328 5.75 -11.64 -10.62
CA TRP A 328 4.64 -12.18 -9.82
C TRP A 328 3.97 -13.41 -10.45
N GLY A 329 4.31 -13.81 -11.66
CA GLY A 329 3.54 -14.74 -12.47
C GLY A 329 2.33 -14.08 -13.13
N THR A 330 1.54 -14.87 -13.84
CA THR A 330 0.33 -14.44 -14.54
C THR A 330 -0.93 -14.76 -13.72
N LYS A 331 -2.08 -14.24 -14.13
CA LYS A 331 -3.37 -14.60 -13.51
C LYS A 331 -3.68 -16.10 -13.59
N ASP A 332 -3.10 -16.81 -14.58
CA ASP A 332 -3.31 -18.24 -14.75
C ASP A 332 -2.64 -19.07 -13.65
N ASP A 333 -1.53 -18.56 -13.06
CA ASP A 333 -0.82 -19.20 -11.95
C ASP A 333 -1.62 -19.16 -10.64
N TYR A 334 -2.70 -18.37 -10.57
CA TYR A 334 -3.54 -18.19 -9.38
C TYR A 334 -4.98 -18.70 -9.56
N LYS A 335 -5.29 -19.32 -10.70
CA LYS A 335 -6.58 -20.01 -10.89
C LYS A 335 -6.68 -21.23 -9.97
N GLU A 336 -7.87 -21.46 -9.42
CA GLU A 336 -8.18 -22.66 -8.64
C GLU A 336 -8.44 -23.86 -9.55
#